data_f40196fa3b496017c089b780b8445510
#
_entry.id   f40196fa3b496017c089b780b8445510
#
_cell.length_a   1.000
_cell.length_b   1.000
_cell.length_c   1.000
_cell.angle_alpha   90.00
_cell.angle_beta   90.00
_cell.angle_gamma   90.00
#
_symmetry.space_group_name_H-M   'P 1'
#
loop_
_entity.id
_entity.type
_entity.pdbx_description
1 polymer ?
#
loop_
_entity_poly.entity_id
_entity_poly.type
_entity_poly.pdbx_seq_one_letter_code
_entity_poly.pdbx_strand_id
1 'polypeptide(L)'
;PIETLAESSTYLESAFALVYGDLPNASQLMEWERAIARHSALPVQVVHAIEALPHDAHPMAVMLAGLNSLSSMHPEQNPAIAGGGIYNSHAVQDKQIVRIIGKMTTLAAHAYHRNTGRAPAAPNTRMSYAENFLYMLDAGLDNRHRPHPKLAKAMDVMFLLHAEHEMNCSTAACRHLASSGVDVFCAVAGAVGALYGPLHGGANEAVLKMLERIGNVENIPNFLAGVKEKRYVMFGFGHRVYKNFDPRAKIIRKIANDVFELVGRDPLIDVAIELEKQARADEYFVKRKLYPNVDFYSGLVYRAMGFPPEFFTVLFAIPRATGYLSHWRESLNDPDQKIMRPQQVYQGEWLRDYVPITSRSRSLTDAMEDIQPSNAARRRMAGDPSDAHPWFGNGMEMSTPAWQSGTTVGDATSGVENCLVKNVAAGK
;
A
#
# COMPACT_ATOMS: atom_id res chain seq x y z
N PRO A 1 -20.52 13.66 -0.31
CA PRO A 1 -20.44 12.24 -0.74
C PRO A 1 -19.32 12.04 -1.77
N ILE A 2 -18.67 10.89 -1.78
CA ILE A 2 -17.56 10.58 -2.69
C ILE A 2 -18.01 10.56 -4.16
N GLU A 3 -19.25 10.18 -4.41
CA GLU A 3 -19.87 10.19 -5.73
C GLU A 3 -19.87 11.59 -6.34
N THR A 4 -20.25 12.58 -5.55
CA THR A 4 -20.29 14.00 -5.99
C THR A 4 -18.88 14.51 -6.28
N LEU A 5 -17.90 14.19 -5.43
CA LEU A 5 -16.50 14.58 -5.65
C LEU A 5 -15.95 13.93 -6.91
N ALA A 6 -16.20 12.64 -7.13
CA ALA A 6 -15.71 11.91 -8.30
C ALA A 6 -16.27 12.46 -9.64
N GLU A 7 -17.48 13.03 -9.62
CA GLU A 7 -18.10 13.64 -10.81
C GLU A 7 -17.64 15.08 -11.06
N SER A 8 -17.43 15.86 -10.00
CA SER A 8 -17.32 17.33 -10.09
C SER A 8 -15.96 17.87 -9.67
N SER A 9 -15.13 17.08 -8.97
CA SER A 9 -13.85 17.52 -8.41
C SER A 9 -12.65 16.87 -9.11
N THR A 10 -11.45 17.27 -8.69
CA THR A 10 -10.20 16.63 -9.05
C THR A 10 -9.56 15.98 -7.83
N TYR A 11 -8.58 15.12 -8.06
CA TYR A 11 -7.83 14.54 -6.95
C TYR A 11 -7.19 15.61 -6.06
N LEU A 12 -6.50 16.62 -6.64
CA LEU A 12 -5.83 17.65 -5.86
C LEU A 12 -6.78 18.58 -5.13
N GLU A 13 -7.96 18.89 -5.69
CA GLU A 13 -9.00 19.66 -5.02
C GLU A 13 -9.55 18.89 -3.80
N SER A 14 -9.84 17.60 -3.98
CA SER A 14 -10.27 16.72 -2.88
C SER A 14 -9.16 16.50 -1.84
N ALA A 15 -7.91 16.42 -2.27
CA ALA A 15 -6.74 16.34 -1.38
C ALA A 15 -6.60 17.60 -0.50
N PHE A 16 -6.86 18.76 -1.05
CA PHE A 16 -6.91 20.00 -0.26
C PHE A 16 -7.97 19.92 0.84
N ALA A 17 -9.18 19.48 0.48
CA ALA A 17 -10.26 19.34 1.47
C ALA A 17 -9.93 18.34 2.57
N LEU A 18 -9.25 17.24 2.25
CA LEU A 18 -8.79 16.25 3.25
C LEU A 18 -7.77 16.85 4.23
N VAL A 19 -6.88 17.72 3.73
CA VAL A 19 -5.79 18.30 4.55
C VAL A 19 -6.28 19.50 5.37
N TYR A 20 -7.16 20.33 4.82
CA TYR A 20 -7.56 21.62 5.40
C TYR A 20 -9.00 21.66 5.91
N GLY A 21 -9.82 20.65 5.61
CA GLY A 21 -11.18 20.49 6.12
C GLY A 21 -12.27 21.08 5.25
N ASP A 22 -11.93 21.86 4.21
CA ASP A 22 -12.90 22.45 3.27
C ASP A 22 -12.34 22.50 1.85
N LEU A 23 -13.24 22.62 0.85
CA LEU A 23 -12.85 22.76 -0.55
C LEU A 23 -12.17 24.12 -0.79
N PRO A 24 -11.11 24.15 -1.63
CA PRO A 24 -10.41 25.39 -1.92
C PRO A 24 -11.23 26.31 -2.81
N ASN A 25 -11.06 27.62 -2.65
CA ASN A 25 -11.45 28.56 -3.69
C ASN A 25 -10.44 28.53 -4.86
N ALA A 26 -10.75 29.22 -5.96
CA ALA A 26 -9.93 29.17 -7.18
C ALA A 26 -8.47 29.59 -6.97
N SER A 27 -8.21 30.59 -6.12
CA SER A 27 -6.85 31.05 -5.80
C SER A 27 -6.11 30.02 -4.96
N GLN A 28 -6.74 29.46 -3.94
CA GLN A 28 -6.18 28.44 -3.08
C GLN A 28 -5.85 27.17 -3.88
N LEU A 29 -6.76 26.73 -4.77
CA LEU A 29 -6.51 25.56 -5.62
C LEU A 29 -5.29 25.79 -6.52
N MET A 30 -5.21 26.93 -7.19
CA MET A 30 -4.10 27.27 -8.07
C MET A 30 -2.76 27.32 -7.31
N GLU A 31 -2.72 27.88 -6.10
CA GLU A 31 -1.53 27.94 -5.26
C GLU A 31 -1.11 26.55 -4.79
N TRP A 32 -2.08 25.72 -4.40
CA TRP A 32 -1.90 24.35 -3.97
C TRP A 32 -1.30 23.47 -5.09
N GLU A 33 -1.92 23.49 -6.27
CA GLU A 33 -1.45 22.76 -7.45
C GLU A 33 -0.03 23.20 -7.85
N ARG A 34 0.24 24.50 -7.87
CA ARG A 34 1.57 25.05 -8.15
C ARG A 34 2.61 24.65 -7.11
N ALA A 35 2.24 24.64 -5.84
CA ALA A 35 3.14 24.23 -4.76
C ALA A 35 3.53 22.75 -4.91
N ILE A 36 2.57 21.86 -5.16
CA ILE A 36 2.79 20.44 -5.40
C ILE A 36 3.66 20.23 -6.64
N ALA A 37 3.32 20.86 -7.76
CA ALA A 37 4.06 20.74 -9.01
C ALA A 37 5.53 21.17 -8.88
N ARG A 38 5.82 22.27 -8.16
CA ARG A 38 7.20 22.72 -7.88
C ARG A 38 8.00 21.75 -7.04
N HIS A 39 7.36 20.88 -6.29
CA HIS A 39 8.02 19.87 -5.44
C HIS A 39 8.05 18.48 -6.06
N SER A 40 7.67 18.30 -7.31
CA SER A 40 7.59 16.99 -7.97
C SER A 40 8.95 16.38 -8.28
N ALA A 41 9.97 17.17 -8.59
CA ALA A 41 11.31 16.65 -8.90
C ALA A 41 11.96 15.97 -7.68
N LEU A 42 12.64 14.83 -7.93
CA LEU A 42 13.43 14.14 -6.91
C LEU A 42 14.84 14.72 -6.81
N PRO A 43 15.42 14.76 -5.60
CA PRO A 43 16.85 14.98 -5.44
C PRO A 43 17.66 13.88 -6.13
N VAL A 44 18.79 14.25 -6.74
CA VAL A 44 19.64 13.29 -7.49
C VAL A 44 20.11 12.12 -6.61
N GLN A 45 20.35 12.35 -5.33
CA GLN A 45 20.74 11.31 -4.37
C GLN A 45 19.67 10.25 -4.19
N VAL A 46 18.39 10.65 -4.21
CA VAL A 46 17.25 9.72 -4.15
C VAL A 46 17.16 8.91 -5.44
N VAL A 47 17.38 9.54 -6.60
CA VAL A 47 17.43 8.85 -7.89
C VAL A 47 18.54 7.79 -7.90
N HIS A 48 19.77 8.14 -7.47
CA HIS A 48 20.88 7.19 -7.37
C HIS A 48 20.58 6.04 -6.40
N ALA A 49 19.91 6.32 -5.27
CA ALA A 49 19.51 5.25 -4.34
C ALA A 49 18.51 4.27 -4.99
N ILE A 50 17.59 4.77 -5.80
CA ILE A 50 16.65 3.92 -6.57
C ILE A 50 17.40 3.14 -7.66
N GLU A 51 18.31 3.76 -8.37
CA GLU A 51 19.11 3.14 -9.44
C GLU A 51 20.04 2.04 -8.94
N ALA A 52 20.44 2.09 -7.67
CA ALA A 52 21.24 1.05 -7.03
C ALA A 52 20.45 -0.24 -6.71
N LEU A 53 19.11 -0.20 -6.75
CA LEU A 53 18.28 -1.37 -6.50
C LEU A 53 18.31 -2.35 -7.71
N PRO A 54 18.05 -3.65 -7.50
CA PRO A 54 17.92 -4.60 -8.61
C PRO A 54 16.81 -4.21 -9.60
N HIS A 55 16.95 -4.60 -10.87
CA HIS A 55 15.93 -4.34 -11.90
C HIS A 55 14.66 -5.15 -11.70
N ASP A 56 14.72 -6.28 -11.00
CA ASP A 56 13.61 -7.14 -10.64
C ASP A 56 13.04 -6.84 -9.24
N ALA A 57 13.50 -5.75 -8.61
CA ALA A 57 12.94 -5.33 -7.34
C ALA A 57 11.45 -5.00 -7.48
N HIS A 58 10.64 -5.49 -6.55
CA HIS A 58 9.21 -5.16 -6.56
C HIS A 58 8.98 -3.64 -6.49
N PRO A 59 8.11 -3.05 -7.33
CA PRO A 59 7.93 -1.60 -7.39
C PRO A 59 7.62 -0.94 -6.05
N MET A 60 6.90 -1.62 -5.16
CA MET A 60 6.65 -1.12 -3.81
C MET A 60 7.90 -1.05 -2.94
N ALA A 61 8.86 -1.97 -3.12
CA ALA A 61 10.14 -1.90 -2.43
C ALA A 61 10.96 -0.69 -2.91
N VAL A 62 10.90 -0.40 -4.21
CA VAL A 62 11.52 0.80 -4.80
C VAL A 62 10.90 2.08 -4.23
N MET A 63 9.56 2.13 -4.13
CA MET A 63 8.83 3.25 -3.51
C MET A 63 9.28 3.48 -2.06
N LEU A 64 9.39 2.41 -1.26
CA LEU A 64 9.83 2.47 0.13
C LEU A 64 11.26 2.99 0.25
N ALA A 65 12.17 2.49 -0.57
CA ALA A 65 13.57 2.95 -0.59
C ALA A 65 13.65 4.45 -0.92
N GLY A 66 12.92 4.89 -1.94
CA GLY A 66 12.85 6.29 -2.34
C GLY A 66 12.28 7.20 -1.25
N LEU A 67 11.18 6.81 -0.61
CA LEU A 67 10.56 7.56 0.49
C LEU A 67 11.49 7.68 1.69
N ASN A 68 12.13 6.59 2.11
CA ASN A 68 13.10 6.62 3.21
C ASN A 68 14.33 7.47 2.87
N SER A 69 14.81 7.43 1.63
CA SER A 69 15.92 8.29 1.20
C SER A 69 15.57 9.78 1.27
N LEU A 70 14.30 10.15 1.01
CA LEU A 70 13.84 11.54 1.14
C LEU A 70 13.91 12.08 2.56
N SER A 71 13.78 11.23 3.59
CA SER A 71 13.96 11.64 4.99
C SER A 71 15.31 12.32 5.23
N SER A 72 16.37 11.83 4.57
CA SER A 72 17.74 12.37 4.70
C SER A 72 17.95 13.68 3.94
N MET A 73 17.04 14.06 3.04
CA MET A 73 17.22 15.23 2.17
C MET A 73 16.78 16.56 2.81
N HIS A 74 16.14 16.50 3.97
CA HIS A 74 15.56 17.67 4.63
C HIS A 74 15.89 17.70 6.13
N PRO A 75 17.21 17.70 6.50
CA PRO A 75 17.62 17.66 7.90
C PRO A 75 17.12 18.86 8.71
N GLU A 76 16.94 20.01 8.05
CA GLU A 76 16.40 21.24 8.65
C GLU A 76 14.93 21.13 9.11
N GLN A 77 14.26 20.07 8.71
CA GLN A 77 12.85 19.80 9.07
C GLN A 77 12.66 18.40 9.66
N ASN A 78 13.75 17.74 10.04
CA ASN A 78 13.72 16.48 10.76
C ASN A 78 13.67 16.75 12.27
N PRO A 79 12.65 16.30 13.01
CA PRO A 79 12.52 16.56 14.45
C PRO A 79 13.72 16.07 15.27
N ALA A 80 14.38 14.99 14.84
CA ALA A 80 15.56 14.45 15.53
C ALA A 80 16.80 15.37 15.40
N ILE A 81 16.83 16.24 14.39
CA ILE A 81 17.96 17.15 14.10
C ILE A 81 17.58 18.59 14.47
N ALA A 82 16.43 19.05 14.01
CA ALA A 82 15.97 20.44 14.17
C ALA A 82 15.24 20.70 15.49
N GLY A 83 14.93 19.63 16.25
CA GLY A 83 14.21 19.69 17.51
C GLY A 83 12.75 19.26 17.40
N GLY A 84 12.25 18.56 18.43
CA GLY A 84 10.91 17.92 18.43
C GLY A 84 9.73 18.86 18.21
N GLY A 85 9.89 20.16 18.48
CA GLY A 85 8.84 21.17 18.26
C GLY A 85 8.74 21.72 16.83
N ILE A 86 9.55 21.26 15.88
CA ILE A 86 9.58 21.83 14.50
C ILE A 86 8.22 21.71 13.82
N TYR A 87 7.46 20.67 14.10
CA TYR A 87 6.11 20.44 13.55
C TYR A 87 4.98 21.20 14.27
N ASN A 88 5.28 22.00 15.30
CA ASN A 88 4.30 22.94 15.84
C ASN A 88 4.02 24.08 14.86
N SER A 89 4.89 24.28 13.87
CA SER A 89 4.67 25.27 12.79
C SER A 89 3.81 24.69 11.67
N HIS A 90 2.62 25.25 11.47
CA HIS A 90 1.73 24.88 10.36
C HIS A 90 2.42 25.08 9.00
N ALA A 91 3.25 26.13 8.85
CA ALA A 91 3.98 26.36 7.61
C ALA A 91 5.00 25.23 7.31
N VAL A 92 5.59 24.63 8.35
CA VAL A 92 6.45 23.46 8.19
C VAL A 92 5.62 22.23 7.82
N GLN A 93 4.47 22.03 8.48
CA GLN A 93 3.55 20.93 8.13
C GLN A 93 3.12 21.04 6.66
N ASP A 94 2.64 22.21 6.22
CA ASP A 94 2.18 22.48 4.85
C ASP A 94 3.30 22.20 3.84
N LYS A 95 4.52 22.64 4.13
CA LYS A 95 5.68 22.43 3.24
C LYS A 95 6.01 20.95 3.10
N GLN A 96 5.93 20.16 4.16
CA GLN A 96 6.15 18.71 4.08
C GLN A 96 5.05 18.00 3.31
N ILE A 97 3.79 18.40 3.50
CA ILE A 97 2.64 17.83 2.79
C ILE A 97 2.81 18.01 1.28
N VAL A 98 3.06 19.24 0.81
CA VAL A 98 3.22 19.49 -0.63
C VAL A 98 4.46 18.82 -1.21
N ARG A 99 5.54 18.67 -0.43
CA ARG A 99 6.76 17.93 -0.82
C ARG A 99 6.48 16.47 -1.07
N ILE A 100 5.75 15.81 -0.16
CA ILE A 100 5.46 14.38 -0.28
C ILE A 100 4.48 14.14 -1.41
N ILE A 101 3.34 14.83 -1.43
CA ILE A 101 2.35 14.65 -2.51
C ILE A 101 3.00 14.89 -3.87
N GLY A 102 3.79 15.96 -4.02
CA GLY A 102 4.46 16.27 -5.28
C GLY A 102 5.43 15.19 -5.75
N LYS A 103 6.14 14.54 -4.83
CA LYS A 103 7.15 13.52 -5.16
C LYS A 103 6.58 12.12 -5.38
N MET A 104 5.37 11.83 -4.90
CA MET A 104 4.80 10.48 -5.00
C MET A 104 4.70 9.98 -6.44
N THR A 105 4.25 10.82 -7.37
CA THR A 105 4.14 10.43 -8.79
C THR A 105 5.50 10.23 -9.43
N THR A 106 6.50 11.03 -9.08
CA THR A 106 7.86 10.90 -9.63
C THR A 106 8.57 9.67 -9.06
N LEU A 107 8.41 9.39 -7.76
CA LEU A 107 8.88 8.14 -7.15
C LEU A 107 8.26 6.93 -7.84
N ALA A 108 6.95 6.96 -8.10
CA ALA A 108 6.24 5.90 -8.80
C ALA A 108 6.73 5.72 -10.24
N ALA A 109 7.00 6.82 -10.97
CA ALA A 109 7.56 6.75 -12.31
C ALA A 109 8.96 6.13 -12.30
N HIS A 110 9.82 6.48 -11.35
CA HIS A 110 11.13 5.82 -11.16
C HIS A 110 10.98 4.34 -10.79
N ALA A 111 10.02 3.98 -9.93
CA ALA A 111 9.75 2.59 -9.59
C ALA A 111 9.31 1.77 -10.82
N TYR A 112 8.45 2.33 -11.67
CA TYR A 112 8.03 1.72 -12.92
C TYR A 112 9.22 1.50 -13.86
N HIS A 113 9.99 2.56 -14.09
CA HIS A 113 11.11 2.52 -15.03
C HIS A 113 12.31 1.73 -14.50
N ARG A 114 12.42 1.50 -13.21
CA ARG A 114 13.44 0.61 -12.65
C ARG A 114 13.35 -0.79 -13.24
N ASN A 115 12.13 -1.32 -13.36
CA ASN A 115 11.88 -2.64 -13.94
C ASN A 115 12.03 -2.68 -15.45
N THR A 116 11.81 -1.55 -16.13
CA THR A 116 11.91 -1.47 -17.60
C THR A 116 13.32 -1.11 -18.11
N GLY A 117 14.24 -0.79 -17.22
CA GLY A 117 15.59 -0.34 -17.57
C GLY A 117 15.66 1.01 -18.28
N ARG A 118 14.62 1.84 -18.10
CA ARG A 118 14.53 3.18 -18.69
C ARG A 118 14.55 4.24 -17.59
N ALA A 119 14.82 5.49 -17.96
CA ALA A 119 14.62 6.64 -17.09
C ALA A 119 13.24 7.27 -17.38
N PRO A 120 12.48 7.70 -16.36
CA PRO A 120 11.26 8.47 -16.58
C PRO A 120 11.57 9.82 -17.22
N ALA A 121 10.60 10.40 -17.93
CA ALA A 121 10.69 11.79 -18.31
C ALA A 121 10.68 12.68 -17.06
N ALA A 122 11.34 13.83 -17.14
CA ALA A 122 11.31 14.81 -16.07
C ALA A 122 9.87 15.34 -15.87
N PRO A 123 9.43 15.61 -14.62
CA PRO A 123 8.09 16.09 -14.38
C PRO A 123 7.79 17.41 -15.10
N ASN A 124 6.63 17.49 -15.71
CA ASN A 124 6.16 18.68 -16.40
C ASN A 124 5.17 19.45 -15.52
N THR A 125 5.63 20.55 -14.93
CA THR A 125 4.85 21.34 -13.97
C THR A 125 3.65 22.11 -14.58
N ARG A 126 3.43 22.02 -15.89
CA ARG A 126 2.30 22.63 -16.61
C ARG A 126 1.12 21.68 -16.80
N MET A 127 1.32 20.41 -16.51
CA MET A 127 0.29 19.36 -16.62
C MET A 127 -0.43 19.17 -15.29
N SER A 128 -1.66 18.67 -15.32
CA SER A 128 -2.36 18.23 -14.12
C SER A 128 -1.60 17.07 -13.44
N TYR A 129 -1.92 16.77 -12.20
CA TYR A 129 -1.20 15.77 -11.41
C TYR A 129 -1.22 14.37 -12.07
N ALA A 130 -2.40 13.92 -12.49
CA ALA A 130 -2.56 12.63 -13.15
C ALA A 130 -1.96 12.62 -14.57
N GLU A 131 -2.15 13.72 -15.32
CA GLU A 131 -1.54 13.87 -16.66
C GLU A 131 -0.01 13.85 -16.58
N ASN A 132 0.58 14.57 -15.62
CA ASN A 132 2.03 14.57 -15.41
C ASN A 132 2.57 13.18 -15.04
N PHE A 133 1.83 12.42 -14.23
CA PHE A 133 2.21 11.05 -13.92
C PHE A 133 2.29 10.18 -15.18
N LEU A 134 1.24 10.14 -16.01
CA LEU A 134 1.24 9.39 -17.26
C LEU A 134 2.31 9.91 -18.23
N TYR A 135 2.51 11.23 -18.30
CA TYR A 135 3.58 11.82 -19.10
C TYR A 135 4.96 11.30 -18.69
N MET A 136 5.27 11.23 -17.40
CA MET A 136 6.56 10.72 -16.92
C MET A 136 6.81 9.26 -17.29
N LEU A 137 5.73 8.46 -17.42
CA LEU A 137 5.82 7.06 -17.82
C LEU A 137 6.05 6.89 -19.34
N ASP A 138 5.37 7.69 -20.15
CA ASP A 138 5.21 7.39 -21.59
C ASP A 138 6.06 8.27 -22.50
N ALA A 139 6.40 9.48 -22.07
CA ALA A 139 7.05 10.47 -22.93
C ALA A 139 8.49 10.08 -23.36
N GLY A 140 9.22 9.35 -22.51
CA GLY A 140 10.62 9.04 -22.79
C GLY A 140 11.43 10.31 -23.07
N LEU A 141 11.97 10.43 -24.30
CA LEU A 141 12.68 11.62 -24.79
C LEU A 141 11.78 12.61 -25.55
N ASP A 142 10.51 12.26 -25.80
CA ASP A 142 9.58 13.14 -26.52
C ASP A 142 8.86 14.10 -25.57
N ASN A 143 9.41 15.29 -25.43
CA ASN A 143 8.81 16.35 -24.60
C ASN A 143 7.49 16.93 -25.15
N ARG A 144 7.08 16.56 -26.39
CA ARG A 144 5.79 16.93 -26.99
C ARG A 144 4.70 15.92 -26.70
N HIS A 145 5.07 14.73 -26.19
CA HIS A 145 4.08 13.72 -25.79
C HIS A 145 3.01 14.33 -24.88
N ARG A 146 1.76 13.95 -25.10
CA ARG A 146 0.63 14.32 -24.25
C ARG A 146 -0.19 13.07 -24.00
N PRO A 147 -0.39 12.69 -22.73
CA PRO A 147 -1.30 11.62 -22.38
C PRO A 147 -2.70 11.88 -22.89
N HIS A 148 -3.40 10.81 -23.24
CA HIS A 148 -4.78 10.94 -23.73
C HIS A 148 -5.68 11.53 -22.63
N PRO A 149 -6.47 12.61 -22.89
CA PRO A 149 -7.25 13.31 -21.86
C PRO A 149 -8.23 12.41 -21.08
N LYS A 150 -8.86 11.43 -21.75
CA LYS A 150 -9.76 10.47 -21.10
C LYS A 150 -8.99 9.56 -20.13
N LEU A 151 -7.76 9.13 -20.46
CA LEU A 151 -6.92 8.32 -19.58
C LEU A 151 -6.44 9.14 -18.37
N ALA A 152 -6.03 10.40 -18.61
CA ALA A 152 -5.64 11.30 -17.52
C ALA A 152 -6.82 11.57 -16.57
N LYS A 153 -8.04 11.79 -17.09
CA LYS A 153 -9.24 11.94 -16.27
C LYS A 153 -9.58 10.65 -15.51
N ALA A 154 -9.49 9.49 -16.16
CA ALA A 154 -9.71 8.21 -15.50
C ALA A 154 -8.73 8.01 -14.34
N MET A 155 -7.44 8.28 -14.54
CA MET A 155 -6.42 8.19 -13.51
C MET A 155 -6.67 9.17 -12.37
N ASP A 156 -7.08 10.41 -12.66
CA ASP A 156 -7.39 11.43 -11.64
C ASP A 156 -8.54 10.99 -10.74
N VAL A 157 -9.61 10.45 -11.32
CA VAL A 157 -10.74 9.90 -10.54
C VAL A 157 -10.32 8.67 -9.75
N MET A 158 -9.50 7.78 -10.33
CA MET A 158 -8.94 6.63 -9.58
C MET A 158 -8.12 7.11 -8.39
N PHE A 159 -7.32 8.16 -8.52
CA PHE A 159 -6.58 8.76 -7.42
C PHE A 159 -7.53 9.33 -6.36
N LEU A 160 -8.57 10.06 -6.76
CA LEU A 160 -9.57 10.59 -5.83
C LEU A 160 -10.21 9.48 -4.99
N LEU A 161 -10.62 8.37 -5.62
CA LEU A 161 -11.28 7.24 -4.95
C LEU A 161 -10.37 6.48 -3.98
N HIS A 162 -9.05 6.60 -4.13
CA HIS A 162 -8.06 5.94 -3.28
C HIS A 162 -7.41 6.88 -2.25
N ALA A 163 -7.73 8.19 -2.25
CA ALA A 163 -7.05 9.19 -1.45
C ALA A 163 -7.10 8.92 0.05
N GLU A 164 -8.24 8.50 0.58
CA GLU A 164 -8.45 8.31 2.01
C GLU A 164 -9.49 7.21 2.28
N HIS A 165 -9.36 6.49 3.40
CA HIS A 165 -10.36 5.54 3.87
C HIS A 165 -10.22 5.26 5.37
N GLU A 166 -10.47 6.27 6.19
CA GLU A 166 -10.48 6.19 7.65
C GLU A 166 -9.20 5.58 8.26
N MET A 167 -9.31 4.97 9.44
CA MET A 167 -8.21 4.34 10.16
C MET A 167 -7.94 2.92 9.66
N ASN A 168 -7.64 2.77 8.36
CA ASN A 168 -7.19 1.50 7.81
C ASN A 168 -5.79 1.12 8.33
N CYS A 169 -5.32 -0.10 8.02
CA CYS A 169 -4.06 -0.64 8.53
C CYS A 169 -2.86 0.29 8.27
N SER A 170 -2.71 0.82 7.08
CA SER A 170 -1.58 1.70 6.73
C SER A 170 -1.71 3.09 7.34
N THR A 171 -2.92 3.64 7.44
CA THR A 171 -3.16 4.90 8.16
C THR A 171 -2.86 4.74 9.66
N ALA A 172 -3.26 3.62 10.27
CA ALA A 172 -2.92 3.31 11.66
C ALA A 172 -1.40 3.21 11.87
N ALA A 173 -0.68 2.57 10.93
CA ALA A 173 0.78 2.49 10.94
C ALA A 173 1.43 3.89 10.85
N CYS A 174 0.91 4.77 9.97
CA CYS A 174 1.36 6.16 9.87
C CYS A 174 1.22 6.90 11.21
N ARG A 175 0.04 6.86 11.82
CA ARG A 175 -0.23 7.53 13.11
C ARG A 175 0.61 6.92 14.24
N HIS A 176 0.80 5.60 14.23
CA HIS A 176 1.63 4.93 15.23
C HIS A 176 3.09 5.41 15.16
N LEU A 177 3.68 5.42 13.97
CA LEU A 177 5.04 5.93 13.76
C LEU A 177 5.14 7.43 14.09
N ALA A 178 4.20 8.24 13.58
CA ALA A 178 4.15 9.67 13.84
C ALA A 178 4.07 9.99 15.34
N SER A 179 3.39 9.15 16.14
CA SER A 179 3.27 9.34 17.59
C SER A 179 4.61 9.29 18.34
N SER A 180 5.64 8.71 17.73
CA SER A 180 7.01 8.72 18.28
C SER A 180 7.77 10.04 18.04
N GLY A 181 7.19 10.94 17.24
CA GLY A 181 7.85 12.19 16.83
C GLY A 181 8.85 12.03 15.69
N VAL A 182 8.82 10.90 14.96
CA VAL A 182 9.67 10.69 13.78
C VAL A 182 9.27 11.66 12.65
N ASP A 183 10.22 11.92 11.73
CA ASP A 183 9.92 12.74 10.56
C ASP A 183 8.81 12.12 9.69
N VAL A 184 8.10 12.98 8.97
CA VAL A 184 6.90 12.57 8.22
C VAL A 184 7.20 11.63 7.04
N PHE A 185 8.40 11.70 6.44
CA PHE A 185 8.76 10.77 5.36
C PHE A 185 8.87 9.35 5.88
N CYS A 186 9.48 9.14 7.06
CA CYS A 186 9.53 7.84 7.74
C CYS A 186 8.13 7.35 8.12
N ALA A 187 7.25 8.24 8.62
CA ALA A 187 5.89 7.86 8.98
C ALA A 187 5.09 7.41 7.74
N VAL A 188 5.20 8.15 6.62
CA VAL A 188 4.55 7.79 5.35
C VAL A 188 5.17 6.52 4.74
N ALA A 189 6.50 6.35 4.81
CA ALA A 189 7.16 5.13 4.35
C ALA A 189 6.66 3.89 5.13
N GLY A 190 6.52 3.99 6.45
CA GLY A 190 5.94 2.91 7.26
C GLY A 190 4.49 2.59 6.89
N ALA A 191 3.70 3.61 6.57
CA ALA A 191 2.34 3.42 6.06
C ALA A 191 2.34 2.71 4.69
N VAL A 192 3.20 3.12 3.77
CA VAL A 192 3.37 2.48 2.46
C VAL A 192 3.86 1.04 2.62
N GLY A 193 4.72 0.77 3.60
CA GLY A 193 5.12 -0.60 3.97
C GLY A 193 3.95 -1.46 4.43
N ALA A 194 3.06 -0.93 5.26
CA ALA A 194 1.84 -1.63 5.66
C ALA A 194 0.86 -1.81 4.49
N LEU A 195 0.79 -0.82 3.58
CA LEU A 195 -0.04 -0.90 2.37
C LEU A 195 0.44 -2.01 1.41
N TYR A 196 1.73 -2.26 1.35
CA TYR A 196 2.33 -3.29 0.48
C TYR A 196 1.85 -4.71 0.79
N GLY A 197 1.40 -4.96 2.02
CA GLY A 197 0.95 -6.30 2.44
C GLY A 197 -0.24 -6.81 1.60
N PRO A 198 -0.24 -8.12 1.24
CA PRO A 198 -1.27 -8.74 0.40
C PRO A 198 -2.67 -8.74 1.05
N LEU A 199 -2.75 -8.58 2.36
CA LEU A 199 -4.03 -8.48 3.09
C LEU A 199 -4.56 -7.03 3.14
N HIS A 200 -3.89 -6.09 2.49
CA HIS A 200 -4.26 -4.67 2.45
C HIS A 200 -4.20 -4.15 1.00
N GLY A 201 -3.27 -3.29 0.64
CA GLY A 201 -3.22 -2.68 -0.70
C GLY A 201 -2.90 -3.64 -1.86
N GLY A 202 -2.36 -4.83 -1.57
CA GLY A 202 -2.16 -5.88 -2.58
C GLY A 202 -3.43 -6.65 -2.98
N ALA A 203 -4.60 -6.28 -2.46
CA ALA A 203 -5.85 -7.01 -2.75
C ALA A 203 -6.29 -6.91 -4.21
N ASN A 204 -6.05 -5.78 -4.88
CA ASN A 204 -6.39 -5.58 -6.30
C ASN A 204 -5.56 -6.48 -7.24
N GLU A 205 -4.29 -6.72 -6.94
CA GLU A 205 -3.47 -7.71 -7.64
C GLU A 205 -4.02 -9.13 -7.46
N ALA A 206 -4.46 -9.47 -6.24
CA ALA A 206 -5.05 -10.75 -5.94
C ALA A 206 -6.38 -10.98 -6.67
N VAL A 207 -7.19 -9.94 -6.85
CA VAL A 207 -8.41 -10.02 -7.68
C VAL A 207 -8.07 -10.39 -9.11
N LEU A 208 -7.06 -9.75 -9.71
CA LEU A 208 -6.67 -10.05 -11.08
C LEU A 208 -6.22 -11.51 -11.24
N LYS A 209 -5.34 -11.98 -10.35
CA LYS A 209 -4.90 -13.39 -10.32
C LYS A 209 -6.07 -14.36 -10.14
N MET A 210 -7.05 -14.00 -9.32
CA MET A 210 -8.28 -14.78 -9.15
C MET A 210 -9.09 -14.85 -10.44
N LEU A 211 -9.30 -13.72 -11.13
CA LEU A 211 -10.03 -13.68 -12.40
C LEU A 211 -9.31 -14.47 -13.51
N GLU A 212 -7.98 -14.36 -13.60
CA GLU A 212 -7.15 -15.13 -14.51
C GLU A 212 -7.25 -16.65 -14.24
N ARG A 213 -7.30 -17.05 -12.98
CA ARG A 213 -7.52 -18.45 -12.58
C ARG A 213 -8.90 -18.96 -12.97
N ILE A 214 -9.96 -18.14 -12.85
CA ILE A 214 -11.29 -18.48 -13.32
C ILE A 214 -11.26 -18.64 -14.86
N GLY A 215 -10.60 -17.73 -15.56
CA GLY A 215 -10.31 -17.74 -16.98
C GLY A 215 -11.51 -17.41 -17.87
N ASN A 216 -12.65 -18.08 -17.67
CA ASN A 216 -13.86 -17.88 -18.44
C ASN A 216 -15.13 -17.97 -17.59
N VAL A 217 -16.27 -17.52 -18.12
CA VAL A 217 -17.56 -17.46 -17.40
C VAL A 217 -18.10 -18.83 -17.02
N GLU A 218 -17.79 -19.86 -17.77
CA GLU A 218 -18.26 -21.24 -17.52
C GLU A 218 -17.65 -21.82 -16.24
N ASN A 219 -16.50 -21.35 -15.81
CA ASN A 219 -15.82 -21.81 -14.60
C ASN A 219 -16.34 -21.16 -13.32
N ILE A 220 -17.12 -20.09 -13.42
CA ILE A 220 -17.61 -19.32 -12.25
C ILE A 220 -18.40 -20.17 -11.27
N PRO A 221 -19.36 -21.04 -11.68
CA PRO A 221 -20.11 -21.85 -10.72
C PRO A 221 -19.21 -22.78 -9.90
N ASN A 222 -18.21 -23.40 -10.53
CA ASN A 222 -17.23 -24.26 -9.85
C ASN A 222 -16.35 -23.46 -8.87
N PHE A 223 -15.92 -22.28 -9.28
CA PHE A 223 -15.17 -21.36 -8.40
C PHE A 223 -16.01 -20.96 -7.17
N LEU A 224 -17.28 -20.55 -7.36
CA LEU A 224 -18.16 -20.17 -6.25
C LEU A 224 -18.44 -21.34 -5.30
N ALA A 225 -18.58 -22.56 -5.82
CA ALA A 225 -18.69 -23.77 -5.00
C ALA A 225 -17.41 -23.95 -4.14
N GLY A 226 -16.23 -23.81 -4.72
CA GLY A 226 -14.96 -23.88 -3.99
C GLY A 226 -14.79 -22.80 -2.92
N VAL A 227 -15.33 -21.59 -3.15
CA VAL A 227 -15.36 -20.53 -2.11
C VAL A 227 -16.28 -20.93 -0.95
N LYS A 228 -17.46 -21.51 -1.22
CA LYS A 228 -18.38 -22.00 -0.18
C LYS A 228 -17.76 -23.11 0.66
N GLU A 229 -16.99 -23.98 0.05
CA GLU A 229 -16.23 -25.05 0.69
C GLU A 229 -14.92 -24.57 1.34
N LYS A 230 -14.60 -23.26 1.27
CA LYS A 230 -13.37 -22.64 1.78
C LYS A 230 -12.07 -23.13 1.10
N ARG A 231 -12.17 -23.73 -0.09
CA ARG A 231 -11.02 -24.08 -0.93
C ARG A 231 -10.41 -22.86 -1.63
N TYR A 232 -11.23 -21.83 -1.87
CA TYR A 232 -10.79 -20.59 -2.53
C TYR A 232 -11.20 -19.38 -1.73
N VAL A 233 -10.40 -18.30 -1.86
CA VAL A 233 -10.72 -16.98 -1.31
C VAL A 233 -11.30 -16.11 -2.43
N MET A 234 -12.40 -15.43 -2.15
CA MET A 234 -13.02 -14.49 -3.06
C MET A 234 -12.47 -13.08 -2.79
N PHE A 235 -11.44 -12.69 -3.53
CA PHE A 235 -10.84 -11.36 -3.41
C PHE A 235 -11.72 -10.29 -4.05
N GLY A 236 -11.63 -9.06 -3.54
CA GLY A 236 -12.42 -7.94 -4.05
C GLY A 236 -13.89 -7.94 -3.62
N PHE A 237 -14.28 -8.85 -2.71
CA PHE A 237 -15.62 -8.92 -2.15
C PHE A 237 -15.63 -8.76 -0.64
N GLY A 238 -16.61 -7.99 -0.16
CA GLY A 238 -16.76 -7.65 1.26
C GLY A 238 -15.91 -6.45 1.67
N HIS A 239 -16.31 -5.83 2.75
CA HIS A 239 -15.62 -4.66 3.31
C HIS A 239 -15.85 -4.60 4.83
N ARG A 240 -14.86 -4.11 5.58
CA ARG A 240 -15.02 -3.98 7.04
C ARG A 240 -16.02 -2.91 7.43
N VAL A 241 -16.05 -1.80 6.68
CA VAL A 241 -16.92 -0.65 6.92
C VAL A 241 -18.25 -0.81 6.19
N TYR A 242 -18.22 -0.97 4.88
CA TYR A 242 -19.44 -1.09 4.08
C TYR A 242 -20.12 -2.43 4.29
N LYS A 243 -21.36 -2.39 4.78
CA LYS A 243 -22.21 -3.59 4.98
C LYS A 243 -23.08 -3.90 3.77
N ASN A 244 -23.10 -3.00 2.81
CA ASN A 244 -23.78 -3.08 1.52
C ASN A 244 -22.78 -2.86 0.40
N PHE A 245 -23.16 -2.14 -0.65
CA PHE A 245 -22.35 -1.85 -1.80
C PHE A 245 -21.28 -0.79 -1.48
N ASP A 246 -20.05 -0.99 -1.91
CA ASP A 246 -19.00 0.03 -1.87
C ASP A 246 -19.31 1.11 -2.94
N PRO A 247 -19.55 2.37 -2.58
CA PRO A 247 -19.92 3.42 -3.54
C PRO A 247 -18.85 3.63 -4.61
N ARG A 248 -17.59 3.36 -4.29
CA ARG A 248 -16.46 3.50 -5.22
C ARG A 248 -16.50 2.47 -6.35
N ALA A 249 -16.96 1.24 -6.08
CA ALA A 249 -17.04 0.18 -7.08
C ALA A 249 -17.95 0.56 -8.25
N LYS A 250 -19.06 1.27 -7.99
CA LYS A 250 -19.96 1.76 -9.05
C LYS A 250 -19.29 2.81 -9.95
N ILE A 251 -18.52 3.71 -9.34
CA ILE A 251 -17.80 4.77 -10.07
C ILE A 251 -16.70 4.14 -10.95
N ILE A 252 -15.91 3.23 -10.38
CA ILE A 252 -14.83 2.55 -11.12
C ILE A 252 -15.39 1.75 -12.29
N ARG A 253 -16.52 1.08 -12.12
CA ARG A 253 -17.18 0.36 -13.22
C ARG A 253 -17.56 1.28 -14.39
N LYS A 254 -18.01 2.53 -14.09
CA LYS A 254 -18.28 3.53 -15.13
C LYS A 254 -16.98 3.93 -15.85
N ILE A 255 -15.92 4.24 -15.08
CA ILE A 255 -14.60 4.57 -15.63
C ILE A 255 -14.03 3.42 -16.47
N ALA A 256 -14.22 2.17 -16.04
CA ALA A 256 -13.78 1.01 -16.78
C ALA A 256 -14.37 0.99 -18.19
N ASN A 257 -15.66 1.29 -18.34
CA ASN A 257 -16.29 1.36 -19.66
C ASN A 257 -15.65 2.45 -20.53
N ASP A 258 -15.44 3.66 -19.98
CA ASP A 258 -14.82 4.79 -20.72
C ASP A 258 -13.38 4.45 -21.16
N VAL A 259 -12.62 3.73 -20.33
CA VAL A 259 -11.27 3.28 -20.66
C VAL A 259 -11.31 2.18 -21.74
N PHE A 260 -12.20 1.18 -21.59
CA PHE A 260 -12.32 0.08 -22.55
C PHE A 260 -12.78 0.53 -23.95
N GLU A 261 -13.62 1.57 -24.03
CA GLU A 261 -13.98 2.18 -25.31
C GLU A 261 -12.76 2.75 -26.05
N LEU A 262 -11.74 3.18 -25.32
CA LEU A 262 -10.53 3.80 -25.87
C LEU A 262 -9.44 2.80 -26.21
N VAL A 263 -9.16 1.86 -25.29
CA VAL A 263 -7.99 0.96 -25.38
C VAL A 263 -8.35 -0.47 -25.77
N GLY A 264 -9.63 -0.78 -25.88
CA GLY A 264 -10.14 -2.13 -26.11
C GLY A 264 -10.60 -2.82 -24.83
N ARG A 265 -11.52 -3.76 -24.97
CA ARG A 265 -12.14 -4.48 -23.85
C ARG A 265 -11.26 -5.64 -23.42
N ASP A 266 -10.92 -5.68 -22.13
CA ASP A 266 -10.23 -6.83 -21.53
C ASP A 266 -11.22 -8.00 -21.36
N PRO A 267 -10.89 -9.22 -21.86
CA PRO A 267 -11.78 -10.39 -21.72
C PRO A 267 -12.16 -10.72 -20.27
N LEU A 268 -11.27 -10.42 -19.30
CA LEU A 268 -11.54 -10.68 -17.87
C LEU A 268 -12.66 -9.80 -17.31
N ILE A 269 -13.05 -8.71 -17.99
CA ILE A 269 -14.18 -7.89 -17.54
C ILE A 269 -15.51 -8.68 -17.62
N ASP A 270 -15.67 -9.53 -18.63
CA ASP A 270 -16.88 -10.36 -18.76
C ASP A 270 -16.96 -11.40 -17.64
N VAL A 271 -15.80 -11.99 -17.28
CA VAL A 271 -15.69 -12.89 -16.13
C VAL A 271 -16.03 -12.14 -14.84
N ALA A 272 -15.52 -10.91 -14.65
CA ALA A 272 -15.79 -10.10 -13.46
C ALA A 272 -17.27 -9.72 -13.36
N ILE A 273 -17.89 -9.26 -14.45
CA ILE A 273 -19.31 -8.87 -14.46
C ILE A 273 -20.21 -10.09 -14.15
N GLU A 274 -19.94 -11.24 -14.76
CA GLU A 274 -20.74 -12.44 -14.53
C GLU A 274 -20.50 -13.02 -13.12
N LEU A 275 -19.24 -12.96 -12.60
CA LEU A 275 -18.93 -13.34 -11.23
C LEU A 275 -19.69 -12.47 -10.22
N GLU A 276 -19.70 -11.14 -10.40
CA GLU A 276 -20.50 -10.23 -9.57
C GLU A 276 -21.98 -10.62 -9.62
N LYS A 277 -22.53 -10.83 -10.81
CA LYS A 277 -23.94 -11.16 -11.01
C LYS A 277 -24.33 -12.45 -10.30
N GLN A 278 -23.56 -13.53 -10.45
CA GLN A 278 -23.82 -14.81 -9.81
C GLN A 278 -23.65 -14.73 -8.28
N ALA A 279 -22.60 -14.05 -7.80
CA ALA A 279 -22.40 -13.88 -6.36
C ALA A 279 -23.53 -13.08 -5.71
N ARG A 280 -24.07 -12.06 -6.37
CA ARG A 280 -25.20 -11.25 -5.88
C ARG A 280 -26.54 -12.00 -5.89
N ALA A 281 -26.69 -13.02 -6.73
CA ALA A 281 -27.86 -13.88 -6.77
C ALA A 281 -27.80 -15.03 -5.75
N ASP A 282 -26.65 -15.30 -5.17
CA ASP A 282 -26.43 -16.43 -4.28
C ASP A 282 -26.56 -16.02 -2.79
N GLU A 283 -27.49 -16.67 -2.09
CA GLU A 283 -27.78 -16.40 -0.67
C GLU A 283 -26.58 -16.52 0.26
N TYR A 284 -25.60 -17.37 -0.05
CA TYR A 284 -24.39 -17.53 0.76
C TYR A 284 -23.60 -16.23 0.86
N PHE A 285 -23.42 -15.53 -0.27
CA PHE A 285 -22.68 -14.27 -0.35
C PHE A 285 -23.52 -13.11 0.16
N VAL A 286 -24.81 -13.07 -0.16
CA VAL A 286 -25.74 -12.02 0.31
C VAL A 286 -25.86 -12.04 1.83
N LYS A 287 -26.09 -13.20 2.46
CA LYS A 287 -26.17 -13.34 3.93
C LYS A 287 -24.87 -12.92 4.63
N ARG A 288 -23.71 -13.06 3.98
CA ARG A 288 -22.41 -12.64 4.49
C ARG A 288 -22.01 -11.23 4.10
N LYS A 289 -22.86 -10.52 3.37
CA LYS A 289 -22.64 -9.14 2.87
C LYS A 289 -21.36 -9.03 2.03
N LEU A 290 -21.09 -10.02 1.21
CA LEU A 290 -19.95 -10.07 0.31
C LEU A 290 -20.34 -9.43 -1.03
N TYR A 291 -20.19 -8.10 -1.09
CA TYR A 291 -20.40 -7.30 -2.30
C TYR A 291 -19.06 -6.83 -2.86
N PRO A 292 -18.95 -6.54 -4.17
CA PRO A 292 -17.74 -5.97 -4.77
C PRO A 292 -17.30 -4.70 -4.06
N ASN A 293 -16.02 -4.60 -3.77
CA ASN A 293 -15.37 -3.42 -3.21
C ASN A 293 -14.53 -2.69 -4.26
N VAL A 294 -13.78 -1.68 -3.84
CA VAL A 294 -12.94 -0.85 -4.73
C VAL A 294 -11.92 -1.69 -5.53
N ASP A 295 -11.36 -2.74 -4.94
CA ASP A 295 -10.30 -3.56 -5.54
C ASP A 295 -10.80 -4.44 -6.68
N PHE A 296 -12.10 -4.76 -6.70
CA PHE A 296 -12.66 -5.71 -7.66
C PHE A 296 -12.56 -5.23 -9.11
N TYR A 297 -12.78 -3.95 -9.37
CA TYR A 297 -12.71 -3.39 -10.72
C TYR A 297 -11.44 -2.56 -10.97
N SER A 298 -10.78 -2.04 -9.93
CA SER A 298 -9.63 -1.14 -10.11
C SER A 298 -8.47 -1.82 -10.85
N GLY A 299 -8.20 -3.09 -10.54
CA GLY A 299 -7.15 -3.86 -11.22
C GLY A 299 -7.40 -4.02 -12.72
N LEU A 300 -8.67 -4.19 -13.13
CA LEU A 300 -9.03 -4.30 -14.56
C LEU A 300 -8.83 -2.97 -15.30
N VAL A 301 -9.14 -1.84 -14.66
CA VAL A 301 -8.87 -0.51 -15.22
C VAL A 301 -7.38 -0.30 -15.38
N TYR A 302 -6.57 -0.58 -14.37
CA TYR A 302 -5.12 -0.43 -14.43
C TYR A 302 -4.50 -1.32 -15.49
N ARG A 303 -4.92 -2.58 -15.59
CA ARG A 303 -4.48 -3.49 -16.63
C ARG A 303 -4.82 -2.99 -18.03
N ALA A 304 -6.04 -2.51 -18.24
CA ALA A 304 -6.46 -1.93 -19.51
C ALA A 304 -5.63 -0.70 -19.89
N MET A 305 -5.19 0.09 -18.91
CA MET A 305 -4.28 1.21 -19.10
C MET A 305 -2.80 0.77 -19.32
N GLY A 306 -2.52 -0.54 -19.33
CA GLY A 306 -1.19 -1.10 -19.62
C GLY A 306 -0.28 -1.25 -18.40
N PHE A 307 -0.78 -1.09 -17.17
CA PHE A 307 0.02 -1.30 -15.98
C PHE A 307 0.15 -2.80 -15.64
N PRO A 308 1.36 -3.27 -15.29
CA PRO A 308 1.56 -4.62 -14.81
C PRO A 308 0.98 -4.78 -13.38
N PRO A 309 0.49 -6.00 -13.03
CA PRO A 309 -0.19 -6.23 -11.75
C PRO A 309 0.63 -5.84 -10.51
N GLU A 310 1.94 -6.09 -10.52
CA GLU A 310 2.86 -5.74 -9.42
C GLU A 310 2.98 -4.22 -9.17
N PHE A 311 2.51 -3.41 -10.13
CA PHE A 311 2.49 -1.96 -10.00
C PHE A 311 1.18 -1.40 -9.40
N PHE A 312 0.14 -2.21 -9.24
CA PHE A 312 -1.18 -1.74 -8.79
C PHE A 312 -1.15 -1.13 -7.40
N THR A 313 -0.41 -1.73 -6.47
CA THR A 313 -0.26 -1.18 -5.12
C THR A 313 0.49 0.16 -5.11
N VAL A 314 1.41 0.39 -6.07
CA VAL A 314 2.06 1.70 -6.25
C VAL A 314 1.03 2.75 -6.67
N LEU A 315 0.15 2.42 -7.63
CA LEU A 315 -0.93 3.30 -8.06
C LEU A 315 -1.88 3.64 -6.91
N PHE A 316 -2.05 2.74 -5.96
CA PHE A 316 -2.79 2.97 -4.74
C PHE A 316 -2.01 3.86 -3.75
N ALA A 317 -0.70 3.66 -3.59
CA ALA A 317 0.13 4.42 -2.66
C ALA A 317 0.21 5.92 -3.01
N ILE A 318 0.24 6.26 -4.31
CA ILE A 318 0.30 7.65 -4.78
C ILE A 318 -0.79 8.51 -4.12
N PRO A 319 -2.08 8.25 -4.34
CA PRO A 319 -3.14 9.07 -3.78
C PRO A 319 -3.31 8.91 -2.27
N ARG A 320 -3.08 7.72 -1.74
CA ARG A 320 -3.26 7.43 -0.32
C ARG A 320 -2.28 8.21 0.57
N ALA A 321 -1.16 8.68 0.03
CA ALA A 321 -0.25 9.57 0.74
C ALA A 321 -0.96 10.81 1.29
N THR A 322 -1.96 11.34 0.57
CA THR A 322 -2.79 12.46 1.08
C THR A 322 -3.54 12.06 2.34
N GLY A 323 -4.17 10.89 2.37
CA GLY A 323 -4.86 10.39 3.57
C GLY A 323 -3.90 10.24 4.76
N TYR A 324 -2.70 9.69 4.54
CA TYR A 324 -1.69 9.59 5.61
C TYR A 324 -1.28 10.96 6.14
N LEU A 325 -1.08 11.92 5.24
CA LEU A 325 -0.67 13.27 5.59
C LEU A 325 -1.78 14.06 6.31
N SER A 326 -3.04 13.85 5.93
CA SER A 326 -4.18 14.42 6.63
C SER A 326 -4.27 13.89 8.06
N HIS A 327 -4.15 12.57 8.25
CA HIS A 327 -4.12 11.95 9.57
C HIS A 327 -2.88 12.34 10.39
N TRP A 328 -1.72 12.48 9.74
CA TRP A 328 -0.51 13.00 10.38
C TRP A 328 -0.72 14.43 10.90
N ARG A 329 -1.24 15.33 10.05
CA ARG A 329 -1.54 16.71 10.44
C ARG A 329 -2.56 16.79 11.57
N GLU A 330 -3.64 16.01 11.48
CA GLU A 330 -4.66 15.91 12.52
C GLU A 330 -4.03 15.47 13.85
N SER A 331 -3.21 14.41 13.84
CA SER A 331 -2.57 13.92 15.05
C SER A 331 -1.61 14.92 15.69
N LEU A 332 -0.89 15.72 14.90
CA LEU A 332 -0.01 16.77 15.42
C LEU A 332 -0.76 17.91 16.11
N ASN A 333 -1.99 18.16 15.69
CA ASN A 333 -2.83 19.24 16.21
C ASN A 333 -3.83 18.74 17.29
N ASP A 334 -3.79 17.46 17.63
CA ASP A 334 -4.59 16.86 18.68
C ASP A 334 -3.87 17.03 20.04
N PRO A 335 -4.44 17.81 20.99
CA PRO A 335 -3.81 18.04 22.29
C PRO A 335 -3.69 16.77 23.16
N ASP A 336 -4.50 15.77 22.88
CA ASP A 336 -4.47 14.48 23.58
C ASP A 336 -3.50 13.47 22.97
N GLN A 337 -2.83 13.83 21.87
CA GLN A 337 -1.87 12.97 21.19
C GLN A 337 -0.70 12.63 22.10
N LYS A 338 -0.48 11.34 22.27
CA LYS A 338 0.66 10.77 23.01
C LYS A 338 1.31 9.65 22.20
N ILE A 339 2.53 9.29 22.56
CA ILE A 339 3.15 8.09 22.00
C ILE A 339 2.24 6.89 22.17
N MET A 340 1.94 6.21 21.06
CA MET A 340 1.06 5.04 21.06
C MET A 340 1.80 3.83 21.62
N ARG A 341 1.33 3.35 22.76
CA ARG A 341 1.80 2.12 23.41
C ARG A 341 0.60 1.24 23.73
N PRO A 342 0.24 0.31 22.84
CA PRO A 342 -0.86 -0.61 23.11
C PRO A 342 -0.65 -1.38 24.41
N GLN A 343 -1.70 -1.51 25.20
CA GLN A 343 -1.68 -2.36 26.39
C GLN A 343 -1.85 -3.82 25.97
N GLN A 344 -1.17 -4.69 26.70
CA GLN A 344 -1.25 -6.14 26.48
C GLN A 344 -1.40 -6.87 27.80
N VAL A 345 -2.09 -8.01 27.76
CA VAL A 345 -2.17 -8.94 28.88
C VAL A 345 -1.12 -10.02 28.67
N TYR A 346 -0.19 -10.11 29.59
CA TYR A 346 0.82 -11.16 29.57
C TYR A 346 0.18 -12.52 29.82
N GLN A 347 0.43 -13.49 28.94
CA GLN A 347 -0.13 -14.85 28.98
C GLN A 347 0.91 -15.90 29.35
N GLY A 348 2.15 -15.51 29.60
CA GLY A 348 3.24 -16.41 29.99
C GLY A 348 3.28 -16.63 31.51
N GLU A 349 4.20 -17.46 31.96
CA GLU A 349 4.45 -17.70 33.37
C GLU A 349 5.08 -16.47 34.05
N TRP A 350 4.58 -16.09 35.22
CA TRP A 350 5.03 -14.89 35.94
C TRP A 350 6.43 -15.00 36.51
N LEU A 351 6.80 -16.19 36.98
CA LEU A 351 8.11 -16.49 37.59
C LEU A 351 8.71 -17.70 36.93
N ARG A 352 9.93 -17.56 36.44
CA ARG A 352 10.77 -18.66 35.96
C ARG A 352 12.18 -18.46 36.49
N ASP A 353 12.76 -19.55 37.03
CA ASP A 353 14.16 -19.55 37.38
C ASP A 353 15.03 -19.56 36.13
N TYR A 354 16.15 -18.86 36.21
CA TYR A 354 17.14 -18.93 35.13
C TYR A 354 17.84 -20.28 35.14
N VAL A 355 17.63 -21.04 34.07
CA VAL A 355 18.32 -22.32 33.87
C VAL A 355 19.57 -22.08 33.03
N PRO A 356 20.80 -22.41 33.51
CA PRO A 356 22.01 -22.30 32.70
C PRO A 356 21.91 -23.11 31.41
N ILE A 357 22.50 -22.59 30.34
CA ILE A 357 22.39 -23.20 28.98
C ILE A 357 22.78 -24.65 28.94
N THR A 358 23.79 -25.04 29.72
CA THR A 358 24.28 -26.42 29.86
C THR A 358 23.28 -27.39 30.51
N SER A 359 22.28 -26.85 31.21
CA SER A 359 21.25 -27.62 31.92
C SER A 359 19.90 -27.61 31.22
N ARG A 360 19.81 -26.98 30.02
CA ARG A 360 18.58 -26.94 29.23
C ARG A 360 18.44 -28.18 28.39
N SER A 361 17.40 -28.99 28.64
CA SER A 361 17.12 -30.23 27.95
C SER A 361 16.16 -30.13 26.78
N ARG A 362 15.53 -28.94 26.59
CA ARG A 362 14.52 -28.77 25.56
C ARG A 362 15.15 -28.51 24.19
N SER A 363 14.75 -29.29 23.19
CA SER A 363 15.13 -29.01 21.80
C SER A 363 14.45 -27.74 21.27
N LEU A 364 15.05 -27.11 20.25
CA LEU A 364 14.41 -25.96 19.55
C LEU A 364 13.06 -26.36 18.95
N THR A 365 12.93 -27.61 18.49
CA THR A 365 11.68 -28.17 17.94
C THR A 365 10.58 -28.21 18.99
N ASP A 366 10.88 -28.73 20.20
CA ASP A 366 9.92 -28.78 21.29
C ASP A 366 9.50 -27.38 21.75
N ALA A 367 10.46 -26.42 21.76
CA ALA A 367 10.16 -25.03 22.10
C ALA A 367 9.27 -24.33 21.04
N MET A 368 9.40 -24.70 19.76
CA MET A 368 8.56 -24.14 18.69
C MET A 368 7.16 -24.76 18.68
N GLU A 369 7.02 -26.04 19.01
CA GLU A 369 5.72 -26.71 19.14
C GLU A 369 4.87 -26.17 20.29
N ASP A 370 5.49 -25.69 21.36
CA ASP A 370 4.79 -25.06 22.50
C ASP A 370 4.38 -23.60 22.24
N ILE A 371 4.88 -22.96 21.19
CA ILE A 371 4.40 -21.63 20.78
C ILE A 371 3.00 -21.78 20.21
N GLN A 372 2.01 -21.84 21.09
CA GLN A 372 0.61 -21.79 20.70
C GLN A 372 0.34 -20.45 20.01
N PRO A 373 -0.13 -20.40 18.76
CA PRO A 373 -0.56 -19.16 18.16
C PRO A 373 -1.70 -18.59 18.98
N SER A 374 -1.53 -17.40 19.54
CA SER A 374 -2.47 -16.72 20.43
C SER A 374 -3.84 -16.43 19.78
N ASN A 375 -4.05 -16.82 18.51
CA ASN A 375 -5.27 -16.51 17.79
C ASN A 375 -5.65 -17.63 16.81
N ALA A 376 -6.69 -18.39 17.14
CA ALA A 376 -7.23 -19.46 16.30
C ALA A 376 -7.67 -18.97 14.89
N ALA A 377 -7.99 -17.67 14.74
CA ALA A 377 -8.33 -17.09 13.45
C ALA A 377 -7.10 -16.98 12.53
N ARG A 378 -5.91 -16.71 13.09
CA ARG A 378 -4.65 -16.70 12.31
C ARG A 378 -4.27 -18.09 11.81
N ARG A 379 -4.57 -19.15 12.57
CA ARG A 379 -4.34 -20.53 12.10
C ARG A 379 -5.24 -20.88 10.91
N ARG A 380 -6.47 -20.38 10.88
CA ARG A 380 -7.39 -20.60 9.75
C ARG A 380 -6.98 -19.82 8.50
N MET A 381 -6.19 -18.74 8.66
CA MET A 381 -5.60 -18.00 7.53
C MET A 381 -4.29 -18.63 7.02
N ALA A 382 -3.59 -19.36 7.90
CA ALA A 382 -2.35 -20.04 7.51
C ALA A 382 -2.56 -21.30 6.69
N GLY A 383 -3.80 -21.80 6.57
CA GLY A 383 -4.13 -22.98 5.78
C GLY A 383 -3.37 -24.25 6.23
N ASP A 384 -3.88 -25.42 5.90
CA ASP A 384 -3.10 -26.65 5.91
C ASP A 384 -1.94 -26.48 4.90
N PRO A 385 -0.68 -26.87 5.21
CA PRO A 385 0.39 -26.87 4.23
C PRO A 385 0.09 -27.67 2.96
N SER A 386 -0.88 -28.60 3.02
CA SER A 386 -1.45 -29.30 1.86
C SER A 386 -2.39 -28.41 1.02
N ASP A 387 -2.94 -27.35 1.61
CA ASP A 387 -3.68 -26.32 0.89
C ASP A 387 -2.68 -25.25 0.45
N ALA A 388 -1.99 -25.49 -0.68
CA ALA A 388 -1.11 -24.51 -1.29
C ALA A 388 -1.87 -23.18 -1.40
N HIS A 389 -1.58 -22.26 -0.49
CA HIS A 389 -2.20 -20.92 -0.50
C HIS A 389 -1.88 -20.31 -1.86
N PRO A 390 -2.86 -19.80 -2.62
CA PRO A 390 -2.62 -19.32 -3.99
C PRO A 390 -1.60 -18.16 -4.08
N TRP A 391 -1.17 -17.62 -2.92
CA TRP A 391 -0.11 -16.62 -2.82
C TRP A 391 1.31 -17.17 -2.88
N PHE A 392 1.50 -18.46 -2.50
CA PHE A 392 2.77 -19.13 -2.64
C PHE A 392 2.60 -20.03 -3.86
N GLY A 393 3.05 -19.57 -5.04
CA GLY A 393 3.06 -20.36 -6.25
C GLY A 393 3.70 -21.72 -5.97
N ASN A 394 3.20 -22.79 -6.60
CA ASN A 394 3.80 -24.11 -6.59
C ASN A 394 5.27 -23.99 -7.03
N GLY A 395 6.21 -23.84 -6.09
CA GLY A 395 7.61 -23.67 -6.41
C GLY A 395 8.47 -23.00 -5.35
N MET A 396 7.89 -22.39 -4.31
CA MET A 396 8.67 -22.14 -3.12
C MET A 396 8.65 -23.40 -2.25
N GLU A 397 9.50 -24.37 -2.57
CA GLU A 397 10.08 -25.21 -1.53
C GLU A 397 10.60 -24.24 -0.47
N MET A 398 10.03 -24.28 0.73
CA MET A 398 10.66 -23.64 1.88
C MET A 398 12.01 -24.35 2.01
N SER A 399 13.06 -23.74 1.46
CA SER A 399 14.41 -24.19 1.74
C SER A 399 14.53 -24.19 3.25
N THR A 400 14.72 -25.38 3.82
CA THR A 400 15.06 -25.51 5.24
C THR A 400 16.16 -24.50 5.53
N PRO A 401 16.02 -23.67 6.58
CA PRO A 401 17.04 -22.69 6.91
C PRO A 401 18.40 -23.37 6.94
N ALA A 402 19.44 -22.71 6.44
CA ALA A 402 20.79 -23.31 6.29
C ALA A 402 21.35 -23.99 7.55
N TRP A 403 20.84 -23.60 8.74
CA TRP A 403 21.17 -24.23 10.03
C TRP A 403 20.52 -25.62 10.25
N GLN A 404 19.48 -26.01 9.49
CA GLN A 404 18.88 -27.36 9.54
C GLN A 404 19.47 -28.31 8.51
N SER A 405 20.18 -27.84 7.50
CA SER A 405 20.69 -28.67 6.40
C SER A 405 22.00 -29.39 6.67
N GLY A 406 22.58 -29.32 7.88
CA GLY A 406 23.79 -30.05 8.24
C GLY A 406 25.04 -29.76 7.38
N THR A 407 25.00 -28.78 6.52
CA THR A 407 26.17 -28.33 5.76
C THR A 407 27.06 -27.50 6.67
N THR A 408 28.19 -28.06 7.04
CA THR A 408 29.27 -27.36 7.73
C THR A 408 29.71 -26.16 6.88
N VAL A 409 29.27 -24.97 7.27
CA VAL A 409 29.85 -23.73 6.77
C VAL A 409 31.18 -23.56 7.48
N GLY A 410 32.26 -23.54 6.70
CA GLY A 410 33.59 -23.31 7.20
C GLY A 410 33.70 -22.02 8.00
N ASP A 411 34.55 -22.01 9.00
CA ASP A 411 34.83 -20.95 9.95
C ASP A 411 34.74 -19.52 9.37
N ALA A 412 33.69 -18.83 9.76
CA ALA A 412 33.66 -17.38 9.77
C ALA A 412 33.23 -16.92 11.18
N THR A 413 34.13 -17.12 12.13
CA THR A 413 34.04 -16.53 13.46
C THR A 413 34.43 -15.05 13.37
N SER A 414 33.47 -14.14 13.12
CA SER A 414 33.49 -12.76 13.63
C SER A 414 32.18 -12.07 13.26
N GLY A 415 31.35 -11.76 14.24
CA GLY A 415 30.31 -10.75 14.05
C GLY A 415 28.88 -11.04 14.52
N VAL A 416 28.65 -11.94 15.47
CA VAL A 416 27.32 -12.11 16.08
C VAL A 416 27.38 -12.08 17.61
N GLU A 417 27.95 -11.01 18.11
CA GLU A 417 27.75 -10.59 19.51
C GLU A 417 27.24 -9.16 19.47
N ASN A 418 25.94 -8.95 19.42
CA ASN A 418 25.29 -7.70 19.88
C ASN A 418 23.81 -7.55 19.47
N CYS A 419 23.01 -8.58 19.50
CA CYS A 419 21.58 -8.38 19.19
C CYS A 419 20.56 -8.99 20.19
N LEU A 420 20.98 -9.47 21.36
CA LEU A 420 20.06 -10.14 22.27
C LEU A 420 20.10 -9.69 23.76
N VAL A 421 20.70 -8.56 24.06
CA VAL A 421 20.65 -8.07 25.45
C VAL A 421 20.28 -6.59 25.49
N LYS A 422 19.00 -6.30 25.41
CA LYS A 422 18.42 -5.06 25.99
C LYS A 422 16.88 -5.13 26.02
N ASN A 423 16.31 -5.97 26.85
CA ASN A 423 14.93 -5.82 27.31
C ASN A 423 14.68 -6.48 28.68
N VAL A 424 15.60 -6.32 29.60
CA VAL A 424 15.36 -6.61 31.02
C VAL A 424 15.92 -5.44 31.82
N ALA A 425 15.13 -4.45 32.06
CA ALA A 425 15.16 -3.57 33.23
C ALA A 425 14.28 -2.34 33.02
N ALA A 426 13.05 -2.40 33.45
CA ALA A 426 12.32 -1.26 34.02
C ALA A 426 11.05 -1.78 34.69
N GLY A 427 11.23 -2.46 35.82
CA GLY A 427 10.20 -2.62 36.81
C GLY A 427 10.44 -1.53 37.90
N LYS A 428 9.60 -0.52 37.88
CA LYS A 428 9.04 0.14 39.09
C LYS A 428 7.86 0.99 38.63
#